data_052867634534d11bab020b711f77b48e
#
_entry.id   052867634534d11bab020b711f77b48e
#
_cell.length_a   1.000
_cell.length_b   1.000
_cell.length_c   1.000
_cell.angle_alpha   90.00
_cell.angle_beta   90.00
_cell.angle_gamma   90.00
#
_symmetry.space_group_name_H-M   'P 1'
#
loop_
_entity.id
_entity.type
_entity.pdbx_description
1 polymer ?
#
loop_
_entity_poly.entity_id
_entity_poly.type
_entity_poly.pdbx_seq_one_letter_code
_entity_poly.pdbx_strand_id
1 'polypeptide(L)'
;RKQLLLTLKGKENVTLDGQKVMLYANIGNIKDLATVIQNDAGGIGLFRSEFIYLEKEDFPTEEEQFQIYRQVAQTMAGKRVIIRTLDIGADKQCDYFHMEHEENPALGCRAIRICLTRPEIFKTQLRALFRASAFGKIAIMYPMITSVQEVRKIKGIVEEVKAELTAQGVEFGNPEQGIMIETPAAAIISDDLAKEVDFFSIGTNDLSQYTMAIDRQNPQLDLFFDPHHPAVLRMISLVVENAHKAGIWAGICGELGADQSLTKEFLAMGVDAVSYTHLRAHETSQDL
;
A
#
# COMPACT_ATOMS: atom_id res chain seq x y z
N ARG A 1 -28.50 13.76 2.58
CA ARG A 1 -27.12 13.45 2.21
C ARG A 1 -26.96 11.96 1.90
N LYS A 2 -27.30 11.03 2.83
CA LYS A 2 -27.18 9.58 2.62
C LYS A 2 -27.92 9.04 1.38
N GLN A 3 -29.11 9.56 1.06
CA GLN A 3 -29.86 9.17 -0.13
C GLN A 3 -29.22 9.67 -1.45
N LEU A 4 -28.71 10.91 -1.46
CA LEU A 4 -28.03 11.46 -2.62
C LEU A 4 -26.80 10.62 -2.99
N LEU A 5 -26.09 10.13 -1.99
CA LEU A 5 -24.87 9.35 -2.11
C LEU A 5 -25.14 7.95 -2.68
N LEU A 6 -26.30 7.37 -2.39
CA LEU A 6 -26.75 6.12 -3.01
C LEU A 6 -26.97 6.26 -4.52
N THR A 7 -27.29 7.46 -5.01
CA THR A 7 -27.48 7.71 -6.46
C THR A 7 -26.17 7.77 -7.24
N LEU A 8 -25.04 7.90 -6.54
CA LEU A 8 -23.71 7.95 -7.15
C LEU A 8 -23.05 6.57 -7.23
N LYS A 9 -23.61 5.58 -6.56
CA LYS A 9 -23.10 4.21 -6.58
C LYS A 9 -23.09 3.67 -8.01
N GLY A 10 -21.97 3.04 -8.39
CA GLY A 10 -21.80 2.47 -9.74
C GLY A 10 -21.38 3.48 -10.81
N LYS A 11 -21.22 4.76 -10.47
CA LYS A 11 -20.70 5.76 -11.41
C LYS A 11 -19.19 5.86 -11.36
N GLU A 12 -18.59 6.19 -12.49
CA GLU A 12 -17.15 6.49 -12.54
C GLU A 12 -16.85 7.74 -11.70
N ASN A 13 -15.73 7.71 -10.98
CA ASN A 13 -15.23 8.86 -10.21
C ASN A 13 -14.46 9.78 -11.16
N VAL A 14 -15.15 10.77 -11.67
CA VAL A 14 -14.63 11.74 -12.62
C VAL A 14 -14.93 13.13 -12.09
N THR A 15 -13.95 13.99 -12.07
CA THR A 15 -14.12 15.41 -11.71
C THR A 15 -14.95 16.15 -12.75
N LEU A 16 -15.41 17.36 -12.43
CA LEU A 16 -16.20 18.19 -13.35
C LEU A 16 -15.44 18.53 -14.63
N ASP A 17 -14.12 18.57 -14.60
CA ASP A 17 -13.23 18.81 -15.72
C ASP A 17 -12.77 17.52 -16.45
N GLY A 18 -13.30 16.37 -16.04
CA GLY A 18 -13.09 15.08 -16.71
C GLY A 18 -11.89 14.26 -16.24
N GLN A 19 -11.24 14.65 -15.14
CA GLN A 19 -10.13 13.88 -14.56
C GLN A 19 -10.68 12.64 -13.84
N LYS A 20 -10.15 11.46 -14.20
CA LYS A 20 -10.49 10.20 -13.51
C LYS A 20 -9.61 10.01 -12.29
N VAL A 21 -10.21 9.65 -11.16
CA VAL A 21 -9.53 9.28 -9.92
C VAL A 21 -10.09 7.96 -9.41
N MET A 22 -9.22 7.00 -9.13
CA MET A 22 -9.64 5.72 -8.56
C MET A 22 -9.82 5.85 -7.05
N LEU A 23 -10.96 5.40 -6.54
CA LEU A 23 -11.25 5.34 -5.11
C LEU A 23 -11.16 3.90 -4.64
N TYR A 24 -10.19 3.63 -3.77
CA TYR A 24 -9.87 2.31 -3.24
C TYR A 24 -10.17 2.22 -1.74
N ALA A 25 -10.35 0.99 -1.27
CA ALA A 25 -10.48 0.68 0.14
C ALA A 25 -9.14 0.26 0.75
N ASN A 26 -8.95 0.58 2.03
CA ASN A 26 -7.92 -0.01 2.87
C ASN A 26 -8.56 -1.08 3.75
N ILE A 27 -8.03 -2.29 3.75
CA ILE A 27 -8.52 -3.39 4.59
C ILE A 27 -7.38 -4.10 5.33
N GLY A 28 -7.70 -4.72 6.46
CA GLY A 28 -6.77 -5.48 7.29
C GLY A 28 -7.16 -6.95 7.46
N ASN A 29 -8.35 -7.37 7.01
CA ASN A 29 -8.78 -8.77 7.06
C ASN A 29 -9.90 -9.04 6.06
N ILE A 30 -10.24 -10.32 5.88
CA ILE A 30 -11.28 -10.76 4.94
C ILE A 30 -12.68 -10.26 5.36
N LYS A 31 -12.93 -10.06 6.65
CA LYS A 31 -14.23 -9.58 7.16
C LYS A 31 -14.62 -8.21 6.60
N ASP A 32 -13.63 -7.40 6.21
CA ASP A 32 -13.85 -6.07 5.65
C ASP A 32 -14.37 -6.11 4.19
N LEU A 33 -14.24 -7.25 3.50
CA LEU A 33 -14.62 -7.38 2.09
C LEU A 33 -16.09 -7.07 1.82
N ALA A 34 -16.99 -7.50 2.71
CA ALA A 34 -18.42 -7.23 2.55
C ALA A 34 -18.71 -5.72 2.51
N THR A 35 -18.09 -4.95 3.39
CA THR A 35 -18.22 -3.50 3.44
C THR A 35 -17.64 -2.84 2.18
N VAL A 36 -16.50 -3.33 1.70
CA VAL A 36 -15.86 -2.85 0.47
C VAL A 36 -16.79 -3.01 -0.73
N ILE A 37 -17.41 -4.18 -0.86
CA ILE A 37 -18.35 -4.46 -1.95
C ILE A 37 -19.63 -3.62 -1.82
N GLN A 38 -20.19 -3.51 -0.60
CA GLN A 38 -21.38 -2.70 -0.35
C GLN A 38 -21.18 -1.23 -0.71
N ASN A 39 -19.99 -0.70 -0.53
CA ASN A 39 -19.64 0.68 -0.82
C ASN A 39 -19.12 0.89 -2.24
N ASP A 40 -19.13 -0.16 -3.07
CA ASP A 40 -18.73 -0.10 -4.48
C ASP A 40 -17.34 0.51 -4.70
N ALA A 41 -16.37 0.11 -3.88
CA ALA A 41 -14.99 0.51 -4.06
C ALA A 41 -14.45 0.07 -5.42
N GLY A 42 -13.66 0.91 -6.06
CA GLY A 42 -13.01 0.61 -7.34
C GLY A 42 -11.94 -0.49 -7.26
N GLY A 43 -11.54 -0.84 -6.05
CA GLY A 43 -10.57 -1.87 -5.74
C GLY A 43 -10.09 -1.76 -4.29
N ILE A 44 -9.06 -2.52 -3.95
CA ILE A 44 -8.37 -2.44 -2.67
C ILE A 44 -7.01 -1.81 -2.91
N GLY A 45 -6.81 -0.61 -2.37
CA GLY A 45 -5.57 0.15 -2.51
C GLY A 45 -4.52 -0.21 -1.48
N LEU A 46 -4.94 -0.83 -0.37
CA LEU A 46 -4.05 -1.35 0.66
C LEU A 46 -4.71 -2.51 1.39
N PHE A 47 -4.20 -3.71 1.14
CA PHE A 47 -4.43 -4.86 2.00
C PHE A 47 -3.23 -5.01 2.93
N ARG A 48 -3.46 -4.85 4.23
CA ARG A 48 -2.43 -4.95 5.27
C ARG A 48 -2.20 -6.40 5.64
N SER A 49 -1.25 -7.03 5.00
CA SER A 49 -0.99 -8.47 5.19
C SER A 49 -0.42 -8.81 6.59
N GLU A 50 0.10 -7.84 7.33
CA GLU A 50 0.65 -8.07 8.67
C GLU A 50 -0.37 -8.64 9.66
N PHE A 51 -1.67 -8.40 9.47
CA PHE A 51 -2.71 -8.97 10.32
C PHE A 51 -2.74 -10.50 10.26
N ILE A 52 -2.36 -11.09 9.12
CA ILE A 52 -2.24 -12.54 8.99
C ILE A 52 -1.19 -13.10 9.94
N TYR A 53 -0.10 -12.35 10.15
CA TYR A 53 0.98 -12.71 11.06
C TYR A 53 0.63 -12.41 12.53
N LEU A 54 0.00 -11.27 12.78
CA LEU A 54 -0.34 -10.81 14.13
C LEU A 54 -1.39 -11.70 14.83
N GLU A 55 -2.27 -12.32 14.07
CA GLU A 55 -3.34 -13.19 14.59
C GLU A 55 -2.88 -14.62 14.85
N LYS A 56 -1.61 -14.94 14.60
CA LYS A 56 -1.05 -16.28 14.75
C LYS A 56 0.02 -16.37 15.82
N GLU A 57 0.27 -17.60 16.27
CA GLU A 57 1.32 -17.95 17.24
C GLU A 57 2.62 -18.43 16.56
N ASP A 58 2.56 -18.65 15.23
CA ASP A 58 3.69 -19.06 14.39
C ASP A 58 3.53 -18.47 12.99
N PHE A 59 4.60 -18.54 12.20
CA PHE A 59 4.57 -18.03 10.83
C PHE A 59 3.45 -18.66 10.01
N PRO A 60 2.62 -17.84 9.33
CA PRO A 60 1.63 -18.36 8.41
C PRO A 60 2.33 -19.10 7.26
N THR A 61 1.81 -20.28 6.92
CA THR A 61 2.34 -21.08 5.82
C THR A 61 2.04 -20.44 4.47
N GLU A 62 2.76 -20.85 3.43
CA GLU A 62 2.46 -20.44 2.05
C GLU A 62 1.01 -20.76 1.68
N GLU A 63 0.52 -21.95 2.03
CA GLU A 63 -0.83 -22.38 1.70
C GLU A 63 -1.90 -21.54 2.43
N GLU A 64 -1.70 -21.26 3.71
CA GLU A 64 -2.61 -20.40 4.48
C GLU A 64 -2.69 -18.99 3.88
N GLN A 65 -1.54 -18.41 3.55
CA GLN A 65 -1.49 -17.09 2.91
C GLN A 65 -2.13 -17.12 1.52
N PHE A 66 -1.82 -18.14 0.72
CA PHE A 66 -2.36 -18.30 -0.61
C PHE A 66 -3.90 -18.35 -0.60
N GLN A 67 -4.50 -19.10 0.31
CA GLN A 67 -5.96 -19.19 0.41
C GLN A 67 -6.58 -17.83 0.72
N ILE A 68 -5.97 -17.05 1.60
CA ILE A 68 -6.44 -15.69 1.95
C ILE A 68 -6.35 -14.77 0.73
N TYR A 69 -5.20 -14.69 0.08
CA TYR A 69 -4.99 -13.81 -1.07
C TYR A 69 -5.87 -14.19 -2.26
N ARG A 70 -6.02 -15.49 -2.52
CA ARG A 70 -6.92 -16.00 -3.55
C ARG A 70 -8.36 -15.61 -3.29
N GLN A 71 -8.84 -15.76 -2.06
CA GLN A 71 -10.19 -15.40 -1.68
C GLN A 71 -10.47 -13.92 -1.92
N VAL A 72 -9.54 -13.05 -1.53
CA VAL A 72 -9.65 -11.61 -1.76
C VAL A 72 -9.68 -11.29 -3.26
N ALA A 73 -8.77 -11.88 -4.04
CA ALA A 73 -8.69 -11.67 -5.48
C ALA A 73 -9.98 -12.10 -6.19
N GLN A 74 -10.50 -13.28 -5.88
CA GLN A 74 -11.74 -13.79 -6.48
C GLN A 74 -12.96 -12.98 -6.08
N THR A 75 -13.05 -12.59 -4.81
CA THR A 75 -14.18 -11.80 -4.30
C THR A 75 -14.23 -10.41 -4.96
N MET A 76 -13.10 -9.81 -5.26
CA MET A 76 -13.02 -8.51 -5.92
C MET A 76 -13.30 -8.56 -7.43
N ALA A 77 -13.47 -9.76 -8.01
CA ALA A 77 -14.00 -9.98 -9.36
C ALA A 77 -13.32 -9.14 -10.46
N GLY A 78 -11.99 -9.15 -10.52
CA GLY A 78 -11.19 -8.44 -11.52
C GLY A 78 -10.84 -6.99 -11.17
N LYS A 79 -11.35 -6.45 -10.08
CA LYS A 79 -10.89 -5.17 -9.54
C LYS A 79 -9.51 -5.32 -8.92
N ARG A 80 -8.69 -4.27 -9.01
CA ARG A 80 -7.32 -4.27 -8.47
C ARG A 80 -7.31 -4.49 -6.97
N VAL A 81 -6.44 -5.38 -6.52
CA VAL A 81 -6.16 -5.65 -5.09
C VAL A 81 -4.67 -5.46 -4.86
N ILE A 82 -4.30 -4.39 -4.16
CA ILE A 82 -2.92 -4.11 -3.80
C ILE A 82 -2.64 -4.71 -2.43
N ILE A 83 -1.78 -5.71 -2.38
CA ILE A 83 -1.37 -6.38 -1.15
C ILE A 83 0.02 -5.90 -0.78
N ARG A 84 0.13 -5.27 0.39
CA ARG A 84 1.40 -4.86 0.95
C ARG A 84 2.08 -6.06 1.59
N THR A 85 3.34 -6.28 1.26
CA THR A 85 4.14 -7.30 1.94
C THR A 85 4.34 -6.94 3.41
N LEU A 86 4.84 -7.88 4.17
CA LEU A 86 5.03 -7.80 5.61
C LEU A 86 5.48 -6.41 6.09
N ASP A 87 4.68 -5.78 6.95
CA ASP A 87 5.02 -4.52 7.63
C ASP A 87 4.91 -4.71 9.15
N ILE A 88 5.79 -5.57 9.69
CA ILE A 88 5.99 -5.83 11.11
C ILE A 88 7.25 -5.11 11.58
N GLY A 89 7.29 -4.78 12.86
CA GLY A 89 8.31 -3.96 13.49
C GLY A 89 7.68 -2.69 14.05
N ALA A 90 8.49 -1.79 14.61
CA ALA A 90 8.01 -0.60 15.29
C ALA A 90 6.99 -0.95 16.41
N ASP A 91 5.73 -0.55 16.24
CA ASP A 91 4.63 -0.79 17.17
C ASP A 91 3.94 -2.16 16.99
N LYS A 92 4.25 -2.88 15.91
CA LYS A 92 3.66 -4.17 15.55
C LYS A 92 4.68 -5.29 15.71
N GLN A 93 4.56 -6.10 16.73
CA GLN A 93 5.48 -7.18 17.02
C GLN A 93 4.77 -8.52 17.17
N CYS A 94 5.46 -9.57 16.73
CA CYS A 94 5.08 -10.97 16.96
C CYS A 94 6.23 -11.68 17.66
N ASP A 95 5.95 -12.33 18.78
CA ASP A 95 6.97 -12.99 19.61
C ASP A 95 7.77 -14.04 18.83
N TYR A 96 7.13 -14.78 17.96
CA TYR A 96 7.79 -15.82 17.15
C TYR A 96 8.77 -15.28 16.10
N PHE A 97 8.81 -13.96 15.84
CA PHE A 97 9.86 -13.34 15.03
C PHE A 97 11.19 -13.24 15.78
N HIS A 98 11.18 -13.33 17.13
CA HIS A 98 12.36 -13.21 17.97
C HIS A 98 13.20 -11.96 17.64
N MET A 99 12.53 -10.84 17.49
CA MET A 99 13.20 -9.57 17.22
C MET A 99 13.88 -9.03 18.49
N GLU A 100 15.09 -8.53 18.30
CA GLU A 100 15.81 -7.87 19.40
C GLU A 100 15.15 -6.54 19.78
N HIS A 101 15.36 -6.12 21.02
CA HIS A 101 14.91 -4.81 21.47
C HIS A 101 15.69 -3.71 20.74
N GLU A 102 14.98 -2.71 20.25
CA GLU A 102 15.54 -1.54 19.58
C GLU A 102 15.13 -0.27 20.32
N GLU A 103 16.05 0.69 20.48
CA GLU A 103 15.77 1.99 21.10
C GLU A 103 14.82 2.85 20.27
N ASN A 104 14.90 2.73 18.95
CA ASN A 104 14.07 3.47 17.99
C ASN A 104 13.45 2.52 16.97
N PRO A 105 12.43 1.72 17.35
CA PRO A 105 11.89 0.68 16.48
C PRO A 105 11.36 1.19 15.13
N ALA A 106 10.80 2.40 15.09
CA ALA A 106 10.33 3.00 13.84
C ALA A 106 11.46 3.30 12.84
N LEU A 107 12.69 3.47 13.33
CA LEU A 107 13.90 3.67 12.52
C LEU A 107 14.72 2.38 12.37
N GLY A 108 14.25 1.28 12.92
CA GLY A 108 15.00 0.03 13.06
C GLY A 108 14.71 -0.99 11.95
N CYS A 109 14.90 -2.26 12.34
CA CYS A 109 14.65 -3.41 11.47
C CYS A 109 13.14 -3.68 11.40
N ARG A 110 12.47 -3.10 10.41
CA ARG A 110 11.04 -3.24 10.18
C ARG A 110 10.73 -3.48 8.70
N ALA A 111 9.56 -4.06 8.44
CA ALA A 111 8.99 -4.19 7.11
C ALA A 111 9.96 -4.85 6.10
N ILE A 112 10.27 -4.18 5.01
CA ILE A 112 11.15 -4.73 3.97
C ILE A 112 12.55 -5.08 4.49
N ARG A 113 13.02 -4.42 5.54
CA ARG A 113 14.31 -4.74 6.15
C ARG A 113 14.33 -6.13 6.76
N ILE A 114 13.22 -6.54 7.40
CA ILE A 114 13.04 -7.92 7.86
C ILE A 114 13.04 -8.86 6.66
N CYS A 115 12.30 -8.55 5.63
CA CYS A 115 12.18 -9.37 4.43
C CYS A 115 13.54 -9.61 3.74
N LEU A 116 14.38 -8.59 3.66
CA LEU A 116 15.69 -8.67 3.00
C LEU A 116 16.76 -9.35 3.87
N THR A 117 16.62 -9.32 5.18
CA THR A 117 17.54 -10.01 6.11
C THR A 117 17.10 -11.43 6.42
N ARG A 118 15.84 -11.74 6.24
CA ARG A 118 15.24 -13.08 6.46
C ARG A 118 14.45 -13.49 5.21
N PRO A 119 15.16 -13.80 4.11
CA PRO A 119 14.53 -14.06 2.81
C PRO A 119 13.59 -15.25 2.79
N GLU A 120 13.75 -16.20 3.70
CA GLU A 120 12.84 -17.36 3.85
C GLU A 120 11.41 -16.93 4.19
N ILE A 121 11.25 -15.91 5.04
CA ILE A 121 9.94 -15.34 5.39
C ILE A 121 9.36 -14.62 4.16
N PHE A 122 10.16 -13.84 3.49
CA PHE A 122 9.75 -13.06 2.32
C PHE A 122 9.36 -13.95 1.14
N LYS A 123 10.15 -14.99 0.85
CA LYS A 123 9.84 -15.95 -0.23
C LYS A 123 8.52 -16.66 0.01
N THR A 124 8.24 -17.08 1.23
CA THR A 124 6.97 -17.73 1.58
C THR A 124 5.77 -16.82 1.23
N GLN A 125 5.84 -15.55 1.60
CA GLN A 125 4.80 -14.58 1.25
C GLN A 125 4.72 -14.33 -0.26
N LEU A 126 5.84 -14.11 -0.93
CA LEU A 126 5.88 -13.86 -2.37
C LEU A 126 5.34 -15.05 -3.17
N ARG A 127 5.68 -16.27 -2.80
CA ARG A 127 5.15 -17.48 -3.45
C ARG A 127 3.63 -17.52 -3.36
N ALA A 128 3.07 -17.24 -2.18
CA ALA A 128 1.63 -17.17 -1.99
C ALA A 128 0.96 -16.07 -2.84
N LEU A 129 1.59 -14.89 -2.89
CA LEU A 129 1.09 -13.76 -3.69
C LEU A 129 1.11 -14.05 -5.19
N PHE A 130 2.21 -14.59 -5.70
CA PHE A 130 2.31 -14.96 -7.12
C PHE A 130 1.33 -16.06 -7.50
N ARG A 131 1.16 -17.09 -6.67
CA ARG A 131 0.13 -18.12 -6.86
C ARG A 131 -1.27 -17.52 -6.92
N ALA A 132 -1.59 -16.63 -6.00
CA ALA A 132 -2.90 -15.98 -5.96
C ALA A 132 -3.14 -15.04 -7.14
N SER A 133 -2.10 -14.48 -7.76
CA SER A 133 -2.21 -13.60 -8.91
C SER A 133 -2.78 -14.28 -10.17
N ALA A 134 -2.80 -15.61 -10.23
CA ALA A 134 -3.49 -16.36 -11.27
C ALA A 134 -5.03 -16.28 -11.16
N PHE A 135 -5.57 -15.85 -10.03
CA PHE A 135 -6.99 -15.88 -9.71
C PHE A 135 -7.68 -14.50 -9.70
N GLY A 136 -6.94 -13.44 -9.95
CA GLY A 136 -7.48 -12.09 -9.99
C GLY A 136 -6.41 -11.03 -10.20
N LYS A 137 -6.79 -9.77 -10.17
CA LYS A 137 -5.89 -8.63 -10.44
C LYS A 137 -5.16 -8.21 -9.16
N ILE A 138 -4.18 -9.01 -8.75
CA ILE A 138 -3.30 -8.70 -7.62
C ILE A 138 -2.17 -7.78 -8.06
N ALA A 139 -1.88 -6.77 -7.24
CA ALA A 139 -0.65 -5.99 -7.28
C ALA A 139 0.08 -6.16 -5.95
N ILE A 140 1.40 -6.18 -5.98
CA ILE A 140 2.26 -6.34 -4.81
C ILE A 140 2.92 -5.01 -4.51
N MET A 141 2.90 -4.59 -3.25
CA MET A 141 3.49 -3.34 -2.80
C MET A 141 4.50 -3.58 -1.68
N TYR A 142 5.70 -3.04 -1.84
CA TYR A 142 6.80 -3.18 -0.89
C TYR A 142 6.92 -1.93 -0.01
N PRO A 143 6.82 -2.08 1.34
CA PRO A 143 6.86 -0.95 2.26
C PRO A 143 8.29 -0.55 2.65
N MET A 144 8.45 0.65 3.21
CA MET A 144 9.69 1.14 3.83
C MET A 144 10.91 1.20 2.92
N ILE A 145 10.71 1.47 1.65
CA ILE A 145 11.79 1.60 0.67
C ILE A 145 12.56 2.90 0.91
N THR A 146 13.88 2.82 0.86
CA THR A 146 14.79 3.97 0.95
C THR A 146 15.79 4.09 -0.19
N SER A 147 15.96 3.03 -1.01
CA SER A 147 16.95 3.01 -2.09
C SER A 147 16.55 2.16 -3.28
N VAL A 148 17.16 2.45 -4.43
CA VAL A 148 17.06 1.63 -5.65
C VAL A 148 17.65 0.23 -5.42
N GLN A 149 18.71 0.12 -4.64
CA GLN A 149 19.36 -1.15 -4.33
C GLN A 149 18.43 -2.11 -3.61
N GLU A 150 17.61 -1.61 -2.67
CA GLU A 150 16.57 -2.43 -2.03
C GLU A 150 15.58 -2.99 -3.04
N VAL A 151 15.11 -2.16 -3.97
CA VAL A 151 14.18 -2.59 -5.03
C VAL A 151 14.81 -3.64 -5.93
N ARG A 152 16.07 -3.48 -6.30
CA ARG A 152 16.81 -4.46 -7.11
C ARG A 152 17.02 -5.79 -6.39
N LYS A 153 17.30 -5.77 -5.09
CA LYS A 153 17.34 -6.98 -4.26
C LYS A 153 15.99 -7.71 -4.22
N ILE A 154 14.91 -6.95 -4.06
CA ILE A 154 13.54 -7.49 -4.11
C ILE A 154 13.30 -8.17 -5.46
N LYS A 155 13.63 -7.52 -6.56
CA LYS A 155 13.47 -8.08 -7.92
C LYS A 155 14.25 -9.38 -8.10
N GLY A 156 15.44 -9.46 -7.55
CA GLY A 156 16.25 -10.69 -7.56
C GLY A 156 15.56 -11.85 -6.84
N ILE A 157 15.01 -11.59 -5.65
CA ILE A 157 14.25 -12.59 -4.89
C ILE A 157 12.95 -12.98 -5.62
N VAL A 158 12.26 -12.02 -6.25
CA VAL A 158 11.08 -12.29 -7.08
C VAL A 158 11.42 -13.23 -8.23
N GLU A 159 12.52 -13.02 -8.94
CA GLU A 159 12.96 -13.92 -10.01
C GLU A 159 13.28 -15.33 -9.51
N GLU A 160 13.88 -15.46 -8.34
CA GLU A 160 14.09 -16.77 -7.68
C GLU A 160 12.74 -17.45 -7.40
N VAL A 161 11.77 -16.74 -6.86
CA VAL A 161 10.42 -17.25 -6.57
C VAL A 161 9.72 -17.72 -7.86
N LYS A 162 9.76 -16.92 -8.91
CA LYS A 162 9.19 -17.30 -10.22
C LYS A 162 9.84 -18.55 -10.78
N ALA A 163 11.16 -18.66 -10.68
CA ALA A 163 11.90 -19.85 -11.12
C ALA A 163 11.50 -21.10 -10.33
N GLU A 164 11.37 -20.99 -9.01
CA GLU A 164 10.92 -22.08 -8.14
C GLU A 164 9.50 -22.55 -8.49
N LEU A 165 8.57 -21.63 -8.65
CA LEU A 165 7.18 -21.94 -9.02
C LEU A 165 7.11 -22.59 -10.41
N THR A 166 7.86 -22.09 -11.38
CA THR A 166 7.95 -22.65 -12.72
C THR A 166 8.50 -24.08 -12.70
N ALA A 167 9.58 -24.32 -11.95
CA ALA A 167 10.18 -25.64 -11.80
C ALA A 167 9.23 -26.66 -11.14
N GLN A 168 8.34 -26.20 -10.26
CA GLN A 168 7.32 -27.01 -9.60
C GLN A 168 6.05 -27.19 -10.41
N GLY A 169 5.93 -26.56 -11.58
CA GLY A 169 4.74 -26.61 -12.41
C GLY A 169 3.54 -25.88 -11.80
N VAL A 170 3.78 -24.92 -10.92
CA VAL A 170 2.75 -24.13 -10.25
C VAL A 170 2.42 -22.89 -11.10
N GLU A 171 1.15 -22.72 -11.42
CA GLU A 171 0.66 -21.57 -12.19
C GLU A 171 0.70 -20.26 -11.37
N PHE A 172 1.11 -19.18 -12.04
CA PHE A 172 1.08 -17.84 -11.49
C PHE A 172 0.88 -16.80 -12.59
N GLY A 173 0.33 -15.63 -12.21
CA GLY A 173 0.12 -14.51 -13.12
C GLY A 173 1.33 -13.56 -13.20
N ASN A 174 1.08 -12.37 -13.71
CA ASN A 174 2.07 -11.30 -13.78
C ASN A 174 1.56 -10.06 -13.04
N PRO A 175 1.60 -10.06 -11.70
CA PRO A 175 1.10 -8.94 -10.91
C PRO A 175 1.95 -7.69 -11.10
N GLU A 176 1.30 -6.52 -11.10
CA GLU A 176 2.00 -5.26 -10.94
C GLU A 176 2.80 -5.27 -9.64
N GLN A 177 3.98 -4.65 -9.65
CA GLN A 177 4.84 -4.52 -8.47
C GLN A 177 5.17 -3.05 -8.26
N GLY A 178 4.74 -2.53 -7.14
CA GLY A 178 4.96 -1.14 -6.73
C GLY A 178 5.61 -1.04 -5.37
N ILE A 179 5.87 0.19 -4.97
CA ILE A 179 6.46 0.51 -3.67
C ILE A 179 5.63 1.54 -2.94
N MET A 180 5.68 1.48 -1.61
CA MET A 180 5.17 2.55 -0.78
C MET A 180 6.25 3.62 -0.63
N ILE A 181 5.90 4.85 -1.01
CA ILE A 181 6.73 6.02 -0.77
C ILE A 181 6.32 6.60 0.59
N GLU A 182 7.10 6.32 1.60
CA GLU A 182 6.80 6.71 2.99
C GLU A 182 8.01 7.18 3.77
N THR A 183 9.16 7.28 3.10
CA THR A 183 10.37 7.88 3.66
C THR A 183 10.78 9.09 2.83
N PRO A 184 11.34 10.15 3.44
CA PRO A 184 11.88 11.27 2.70
C PRO A 184 12.95 10.87 1.68
N ALA A 185 13.77 9.86 2.01
CA ALA A 185 14.78 9.34 1.08
C ALA A 185 14.13 8.83 -0.22
N ALA A 186 13.10 8.01 -0.14
CA ALA A 186 12.39 7.50 -1.32
C ALA A 186 11.70 8.63 -2.10
N ALA A 187 11.11 9.61 -1.41
CA ALA A 187 10.47 10.74 -2.06
C ALA A 187 11.46 11.56 -2.90
N ILE A 188 12.63 11.84 -2.36
CA ILE A 188 13.67 12.64 -3.03
C ILE A 188 14.25 11.94 -4.25
N ILE A 189 14.41 10.61 -4.21
CA ILE A 189 14.93 9.81 -5.34
C ILE A 189 13.82 9.12 -6.14
N SER A 190 12.59 9.60 -6.04
CA SER A 190 11.44 8.97 -6.68
C SER A 190 11.54 8.93 -8.22
N ASP A 191 12.29 9.81 -8.85
CA ASP A 191 12.63 9.75 -10.27
C ASP A 191 13.39 8.46 -10.64
N ASP A 192 14.39 8.08 -9.84
CA ASP A 192 15.13 6.85 -10.05
C ASP A 192 14.30 5.61 -9.70
N LEU A 193 13.56 5.66 -8.60
CA LEU A 193 12.68 4.57 -8.19
C LEU A 193 11.54 4.30 -9.19
N ALA A 194 11.01 5.33 -9.84
CA ALA A 194 9.93 5.20 -10.82
C ALA A 194 10.31 4.37 -12.04
N LYS A 195 11.59 4.29 -12.36
CA LYS A 195 12.12 3.46 -13.46
C LYS A 195 12.14 1.96 -13.11
N GLU A 196 12.00 1.62 -11.85
CA GLU A 196 12.18 0.27 -11.35
C GLU A 196 10.87 -0.44 -10.99
N VAL A 197 9.75 0.27 -10.93
CA VAL A 197 8.46 -0.23 -10.43
C VAL A 197 7.29 0.17 -11.30
N ASP A 198 6.14 -0.47 -11.09
CA ASP A 198 4.93 -0.25 -11.88
C ASP A 198 4.02 0.83 -11.32
N PHE A 199 4.16 1.16 -10.04
CA PHE A 199 3.38 2.22 -9.38
C PHE A 199 4.01 2.67 -8.06
N PHE A 200 3.56 3.84 -7.61
CA PHE A 200 3.79 4.33 -6.26
C PHE A 200 2.49 4.42 -5.47
N SER A 201 2.57 4.06 -4.20
CA SER A 201 1.54 4.39 -3.21
C SER A 201 2.18 5.20 -2.10
N ILE A 202 1.71 6.43 -1.90
CA ILE A 202 2.30 7.35 -0.93
C ILE A 202 1.69 7.09 0.45
N GLY A 203 2.50 6.59 1.37
CA GLY A 203 2.13 6.34 2.76
C GLY A 203 2.29 7.61 3.59
N THR A 204 1.26 8.44 3.63
CA THR A 204 1.35 9.79 4.21
C THR A 204 1.59 9.80 5.71
N ASN A 205 1.14 8.79 6.44
CA ASN A 205 1.33 8.72 7.89
C ASN A 205 2.80 8.60 8.26
N ASP A 206 3.49 7.61 7.70
CA ASP A 206 4.94 7.42 7.94
C ASP A 206 5.76 8.53 7.28
N LEU A 207 5.40 8.98 6.08
CA LEU A 207 6.07 10.09 5.43
C LEU A 207 6.06 11.36 6.30
N SER A 208 4.92 11.69 6.89
CA SER A 208 4.79 12.82 7.81
C SER A 208 5.63 12.62 9.07
N GLN A 209 5.59 11.43 9.68
CA GLN A 209 6.36 11.08 10.86
C GLN A 209 7.87 11.28 10.63
N TYR A 210 8.40 10.73 9.57
CA TYR A 210 9.83 10.81 9.26
C TYR A 210 10.26 12.19 8.79
N THR A 211 9.41 12.90 8.06
CA THR A 211 9.71 14.25 7.59
C THR A 211 9.77 15.27 8.72
N MET A 212 8.83 15.20 9.66
CA MET A 212 8.76 16.10 10.80
C MET A 212 9.56 15.62 12.02
N ALA A 213 10.10 14.40 11.96
CA ALA A 213 10.78 13.76 13.10
C ALA A 213 9.87 13.70 14.35
N ILE A 214 8.62 13.36 14.17
CA ILE A 214 7.61 13.25 15.23
C ILE A 214 7.07 11.84 15.28
N ASP A 215 7.15 11.20 16.46
CA ASP A 215 6.46 9.96 16.72
C ASP A 215 4.94 10.22 16.79
N ARG A 216 4.21 9.78 15.76
CA ARG A 216 2.75 9.94 15.67
C ARG A 216 1.97 9.18 16.73
N GLN A 217 2.61 8.26 17.44
CA GLN A 217 2.04 7.52 18.58
C GLN A 217 2.16 8.28 19.89
N ASN A 218 2.92 9.38 19.94
CA ASN A 218 3.16 10.14 21.14
C ASN A 218 2.26 11.39 21.20
N PRO A 219 1.17 11.36 22.02
CA PRO A 219 0.24 12.48 22.11
C PRO A 219 0.86 13.77 22.68
N GLN A 220 2.00 13.68 23.35
CA GLN A 220 2.70 14.87 23.85
C GLN A 220 3.29 15.73 22.73
N LEU A 221 3.40 15.17 21.52
CA LEU A 221 3.95 15.85 20.36
C LEU A 221 2.87 16.47 19.44
N ASP A 222 1.59 16.33 19.79
CA ASP A 222 0.47 16.82 18.97
C ASP A 222 0.58 18.31 18.67
N LEU A 223 1.12 19.11 19.59
CA LEU A 223 1.34 20.55 19.39
C LEU A 223 2.35 20.89 18.30
N PHE A 224 3.24 19.97 17.99
CA PHE A 224 4.29 20.13 16.97
C PHE A 224 3.92 19.50 15.64
N PHE A 225 2.85 18.71 15.62
CA PHE A 225 2.40 18.00 14.43
C PHE A 225 1.52 18.91 13.57
N ASP A 226 2.01 19.19 12.35
CA ASP A 226 1.23 19.89 11.33
C ASP A 226 0.78 18.87 10.27
N PRO A 227 -0.52 18.50 10.20
CA PRO A 227 -1.02 17.55 9.21
C PRO A 227 -0.88 18.06 7.77
N HIS A 228 -0.77 19.37 7.56
CA HIS A 228 -0.59 20.00 6.26
C HIS A 228 0.80 20.59 6.08
N HIS A 229 1.81 19.99 6.68
CA HIS A 229 3.18 20.49 6.62
C HIS A 229 3.65 20.67 5.17
N PRO A 230 4.15 21.87 4.80
CA PRO A 230 4.53 22.17 3.41
C PRO A 230 5.56 21.20 2.83
N ALA A 231 6.50 20.72 3.65
CA ALA A 231 7.50 19.75 3.19
C ALA A 231 6.88 18.44 2.75
N VAL A 232 5.86 17.94 3.47
CA VAL A 232 5.14 16.71 3.12
C VAL A 232 4.36 16.91 1.82
N LEU A 233 3.62 18.01 1.69
CA LEU A 233 2.86 18.32 0.48
C LEU A 233 3.76 18.48 -0.75
N ARG A 234 4.92 19.12 -0.60
CA ARG A 234 5.92 19.23 -1.67
C ARG A 234 6.51 17.88 -2.07
N MET A 235 6.77 17.00 -1.12
CA MET A 235 7.23 15.65 -1.40
C MET A 235 6.18 14.84 -2.16
N ILE A 236 4.91 14.93 -1.78
CA ILE A 236 3.81 14.26 -2.49
C ILE A 236 3.77 14.75 -3.94
N SER A 237 3.80 16.05 -4.17
CA SER A 237 3.82 16.64 -5.51
C SER A 237 5.00 16.15 -6.35
N LEU A 238 6.20 16.13 -5.78
CA LEU A 238 7.41 15.63 -6.43
C LEU A 238 7.28 14.16 -6.84
N VAL A 239 6.76 13.33 -5.95
CA VAL A 239 6.58 11.89 -6.18
C VAL A 239 5.59 11.64 -7.32
N VAL A 240 4.46 12.34 -7.33
CA VAL A 240 3.46 12.22 -8.41
C VAL A 240 4.04 12.66 -9.76
N GLU A 241 4.74 13.79 -9.79
CA GLU A 241 5.41 14.30 -10.99
C GLU A 241 6.43 13.29 -11.54
N ASN A 242 7.29 12.75 -10.67
CA ASN A 242 8.31 11.77 -11.08
C ASN A 242 7.70 10.45 -11.55
N ALA A 243 6.60 10.00 -10.93
CA ALA A 243 5.85 8.85 -11.40
C ALA A 243 5.33 9.06 -12.83
N HIS A 244 4.68 10.17 -13.07
CA HIS A 244 4.09 10.48 -14.38
C HIS A 244 5.15 10.65 -15.47
N LYS A 245 6.29 11.25 -15.18
CA LYS A 245 7.42 11.34 -16.11
C LYS A 245 7.95 9.97 -16.53
N ALA A 246 7.87 8.98 -15.65
CA ALA A 246 8.26 7.59 -15.96
C ALA A 246 7.12 6.75 -16.53
N GLY A 247 5.92 7.30 -16.67
CA GLY A 247 4.76 6.60 -17.21
C GLY A 247 4.10 5.63 -16.24
N ILE A 248 4.30 5.79 -14.93
CA ILE A 248 3.65 4.98 -13.89
C ILE A 248 2.61 5.81 -13.13
N TRP A 249 1.64 5.13 -12.52
CA TRP A 249 0.62 5.79 -11.72
C TRP A 249 1.06 5.96 -10.25
N ALA A 250 0.51 6.97 -9.58
CA ALA A 250 0.77 7.27 -8.18
C ALA A 250 -0.54 7.49 -7.43
N GLY A 251 -0.71 6.75 -6.34
CA GLY A 251 -1.84 6.88 -5.43
C GLY A 251 -1.42 7.35 -4.04
N ILE A 252 -2.40 7.75 -3.24
CA ILE A 252 -2.23 8.09 -1.84
C ILE A 252 -2.97 7.06 -0.99
N CYS A 253 -2.28 6.49 -0.02
CA CYS A 253 -2.88 5.76 1.09
C CYS A 253 -2.46 6.43 2.40
N GLY A 254 -3.36 6.45 3.37
CA GLY A 254 -3.14 7.12 4.64
C GLY A 254 -4.16 8.22 4.89
N GLU A 255 -4.07 8.85 6.05
CA GLU A 255 -5.11 9.76 6.54
C GLU A 255 -5.25 11.04 5.71
N LEU A 256 -4.16 11.56 5.14
CA LEU A 256 -4.22 12.76 4.30
C LEU A 256 -5.08 12.57 3.04
N GLY A 257 -5.15 11.36 2.51
CA GLY A 257 -6.00 11.05 1.36
C GLY A 257 -7.49 11.27 1.62
N ALA A 258 -7.92 11.13 2.87
CA ALA A 258 -9.31 11.36 3.31
C ALA A 258 -9.59 12.81 3.74
N ASP A 259 -8.59 13.67 3.76
CA ASP A 259 -8.72 15.07 4.14
C ASP A 259 -9.34 15.88 2.98
N GLN A 260 -10.62 16.21 3.11
CA GLN A 260 -11.36 16.93 2.09
C GLN A 260 -10.77 18.32 1.77
N SER A 261 -10.11 18.95 2.74
CA SER A 261 -9.47 20.26 2.53
C SER A 261 -8.29 20.20 1.56
N LEU A 262 -7.69 19.03 1.36
CA LEU A 262 -6.56 18.78 0.44
C LEU A 262 -6.98 18.21 -0.91
N THR A 263 -8.25 17.89 -1.10
CA THR A 263 -8.73 17.23 -2.33
C THR A 263 -8.35 18.01 -3.59
N LYS A 264 -8.53 19.33 -3.60
CA LYS A 264 -8.19 20.18 -4.76
C LYS A 264 -6.69 20.15 -5.07
N GLU A 265 -5.85 20.17 -4.03
CA GLU A 265 -4.40 20.13 -4.20
C GLU A 265 -3.94 18.78 -4.75
N PHE A 266 -4.49 17.67 -4.25
CA PHE A 266 -4.18 16.35 -4.77
C PHE A 266 -4.63 16.16 -6.22
N LEU A 267 -5.78 16.69 -6.59
CA LEU A 267 -6.23 16.69 -7.98
C LEU A 267 -5.32 17.52 -8.87
N ALA A 268 -4.92 18.72 -8.42
CA ALA A 268 -4.00 19.57 -9.15
C ALA A 268 -2.60 18.93 -9.32
N MET A 269 -2.16 18.14 -8.35
CA MET A 269 -0.93 17.34 -8.46
C MET A 269 -1.04 16.20 -9.47
N GLY A 270 -2.26 15.77 -9.81
CA GLY A 270 -2.50 14.64 -10.73
C GLY A 270 -2.51 13.28 -10.04
N VAL A 271 -2.86 13.20 -8.76
CA VAL A 271 -2.98 11.92 -8.04
C VAL A 271 -3.98 11.02 -8.74
N ASP A 272 -3.57 9.78 -9.04
CA ASP A 272 -4.37 8.82 -9.82
C ASP A 272 -5.34 8.00 -9.00
N ALA A 273 -5.03 7.77 -7.72
CA ALA A 273 -5.83 6.95 -6.83
C ALA A 273 -5.74 7.45 -5.38
N VAL A 274 -6.83 7.28 -4.64
CA VAL A 274 -6.88 7.54 -3.20
C VAL A 274 -7.50 6.34 -2.50
N SER A 275 -6.91 5.93 -1.39
CA SER A 275 -7.37 4.79 -0.60
C SER A 275 -7.84 5.22 0.77
N TYR A 276 -8.99 4.73 1.19
CA TYR A 276 -9.65 5.07 2.45
C TYR A 276 -9.82 3.87 3.37
N THR A 277 -9.60 4.06 4.66
CA THR A 277 -9.88 3.04 5.69
C THR A 277 -11.37 2.93 5.99
N HIS A 278 -12.10 4.05 5.93
CA HIS A 278 -13.54 4.09 6.12
C HIS A 278 -14.21 4.56 4.82
N LEU A 279 -14.44 3.63 3.91
CA LEU A 279 -15.27 3.90 2.76
C LEU A 279 -16.69 4.22 3.23
N ARG A 280 -16.99 5.50 3.22
CA ARG A 280 -18.38 5.92 3.16
C ARG A 280 -18.72 6.03 1.68
N ALA A 281 -19.89 5.57 1.24
CA ALA A 281 -20.36 5.60 -0.15
C ALA A 281 -20.42 7.02 -0.79
N HIS A 282 -19.56 7.96 -0.45
CA HIS A 282 -19.88 9.36 -0.47
C HIS A 282 -18.78 10.32 -0.85
N GLU A 283 -17.57 9.87 -0.80
CA GLU A 283 -16.44 10.71 -1.16
C GLU A 283 -16.20 10.55 -2.66
N THR A 284 -17.31 10.59 -3.37
CA THR A 284 -17.37 10.50 -4.81
C THR A 284 -17.46 11.90 -5.41
N SER A 285 -17.33 11.96 -6.67
CA SER A 285 -17.28 13.05 -7.63
C SER A 285 -17.92 14.42 -7.34
N GLN A 286 -18.65 14.59 -6.23
CA GLN A 286 -19.22 15.89 -5.84
C GLN A 286 -18.40 16.62 -4.77
N ASP A 287 -17.51 15.90 -4.07
CA ASP A 287 -16.57 16.52 -3.14
C ASP A 287 -15.18 16.70 -3.80
N LEU A 288 -15.03 16.23 -5.03
CA LEU A 288 -13.89 16.40 -5.93
C LEU A 288 -14.24 17.48 -7.01
#